data_61e0e5e825ecb6f03f40fffe6c07d80d
#
_entry.id   61e0e5e825ecb6f03f40fffe6c07d80d
#
_cell.length_a   1.000
_cell.length_b   1.000
_cell.length_c   1.000
_cell.angle_alpha   90.00
_cell.angle_beta   90.00
_cell.angle_gamma   90.00
#
_symmetry.space_group_name_H-M   'P 1'
#
loop_
_entity.id
_entity.type
_entity.pdbx_description
1 polymer ?
#
loop_
_entity_poly.entity_id
_entity_poly.type
_entity_poly.pdbx_seq_one_letter_code
_entity_poly.pdbx_strand_id
1 'polypeptide(L)'
;MSAIASRGVLVRPGFWSDAQCARVRSAIDRGRAASAEIYDNGYVVDEQVRKTCDVEVEPAIVGEVEQAFEGVRGEVSRFFGTPLTAAEGPGFLRYPPGGFYRAHRDHLENPEDAFPRRISIVLFLSSEAAGPSDGRCRGGALRLYGVADPGDVEVAVDIAPVAGTLVAFPSEVLHEVLPVMAGVRDVIVDWFY
;
A
#
# COMPACT_ATOMS: atom_id res chain seq x y z
N MET A 1 -19.29 8.09 -9.49
CA MET A 1 -18.04 7.55 -8.93
C MET A 1 -18.38 6.18 -8.37
N SER A 2 -17.97 5.10 -9.03
CA SER A 2 -18.30 3.74 -8.59
C SER A 2 -17.20 3.27 -7.66
N ALA A 3 -17.46 3.31 -6.35
CA ALA A 3 -16.68 2.54 -5.41
C ALA A 3 -17.04 1.06 -5.65
N ILE A 4 -16.11 0.27 -6.14
CA ILE A 4 -16.30 -1.17 -6.21
C ILE A 4 -16.17 -1.68 -4.78
N ALA A 5 -17.30 -1.71 -4.08
CA ALA A 5 -17.42 -2.31 -2.78
C ALA A 5 -17.51 -3.83 -2.97
N SER A 6 -16.35 -4.52 -3.07
CA SER A 6 -16.32 -5.96 -2.90
C SER A 6 -15.89 -6.26 -1.47
N ARG A 7 -16.71 -7.01 -0.77
CA ARG A 7 -16.57 -7.65 0.56
C ARG A 7 -15.24 -7.39 1.28
N GLY A 8 -15.14 -6.22 1.95
CA GLY A 8 -13.99 -5.91 2.81
C GLY A 8 -12.81 -5.19 2.14
N VAL A 9 -12.94 -4.70 0.92
CA VAL A 9 -11.94 -3.86 0.25
C VAL A 9 -12.58 -2.60 -0.31
N LEU A 10 -12.04 -1.45 0.04
CA LEU A 10 -12.39 -0.16 -0.56
C LEU A 10 -11.35 0.15 -1.65
N VAL A 11 -11.81 0.31 -2.88
CA VAL A 11 -10.99 0.79 -3.99
C VAL A 11 -11.51 2.14 -4.44
N ARG A 12 -10.69 3.17 -4.37
CA ARG A 12 -11.04 4.54 -4.75
C ARG A 12 -10.12 5.05 -5.88
N PRO A 13 -10.52 4.84 -7.14
CA PRO A 13 -9.78 5.38 -8.28
C PRO A 13 -9.83 6.92 -8.29
N GLY A 14 -8.74 7.54 -8.74
CA GLY A 14 -8.66 9.00 -8.85
C GLY A 14 -8.69 9.72 -7.49
N PHE A 15 -8.27 9.06 -6.42
CA PHE A 15 -8.06 9.72 -5.12
C PHE A 15 -7.02 10.84 -5.25
N TRP A 16 -5.95 10.57 -6.02
CA TRP A 16 -4.99 11.57 -6.46
C TRP A 16 -4.95 11.68 -7.98
N SER A 17 -4.66 12.88 -8.46
CA SER A 17 -4.38 13.15 -9.88
C SER A 17 -2.98 12.64 -10.27
N ASP A 18 -2.76 12.44 -11.56
CA ASP A 18 -1.44 12.08 -12.11
C ASP A 18 -0.36 13.09 -11.72
N ALA A 19 -0.71 14.39 -11.64
CA ALA A 19 0.22 15.45 -11.24
C ALA A 19 0.66 15.32 -9.77
N GLN A 20 -0.26 14.98 -8.86
CA GLN A 20 0.08 14.72 -7.45
C GLN A 20 0.97 13.47 -7.34
N CYS A 21 0.63 12.39 -8.02
CA CYS A 21 1.46 11.18 -8.06
C CYS A 21 2.86 11.45 -8.61
N ALA A 22 2.98 12.18 -9.72
CA ALA A 22 4.26 12.54 -10.33
C ALA A 22 5.12 13.39 -9.40
N ARG A 23 4.51 14.33 -8.66
CA ARG A 23 5.22 15.17 -7.70
C ARG A 23 5.83 14.36 -6.57
N VAL A 24 5.07 13.42 -5.99
CA VAL A 24 5.57 12.56 -4.90
C VAL A 24 6.61 11.57 -5.44
N ARG A 25 6.42 11.00 -6.62
CA ARG A 25 7.46 10.16 -7.26
C ARG A 25 8.77 10.92 -7.48
N SER A 26 8.70 12.18 -7.89
CA SER A 26 9.90 13.03 -7.98
C SER A 26 10.57 13.26 -6.63
N ALA A 27 9.82 13.32 -5.52
CA ALA A 27 10.41 13.38 -4.18
C ALA A 27 11.06 12.04 -3.80
N ILE A 28 10.43 10.91 -4.11
CA ILE A 28 11.00 9.57 -3.94
C ILE A 28 12.30 9.41 -4.74
N ASP A 29 12.36 9.94 -5.98
CA ASP A 29 13.57 9.90 -6.83
C ASP A 29 14.76 10.66 -6.21
N ARG A 30 14.49 11.69 -5.42
CA ARG A 30 15.50 12.49 -4.72
C ARG A 30 15.76 12.01 -3.30
N GLY A 31 14.88 11.16 -2.77
CA GLY A 31 14.91 10.68 -1.41
C GLY A 31 16.06 9.71 -1.15
N ARG A 32 16.33 9.46 0.12
CA ARG A 32 17.30 8.47 0.55
C ARG A 32 16.62 7.12 0.71
N ALA A 33 17.00 6.16 -0.13
CA ALA A 33 16.47 4.81 -0.09
C ALA A 33 17.31 3.90 0.84
N ALA A 34 16.62 3.05 1.60
CA ALA A 34 17.19 1.94 2.36
C ALA A 34 16.39 0.67 2.09
N SER A 35 17.00 -0.52 2.24
CA SER A 35 16.26 -1.79 2.17
C SER A 35 15.21 -1.82 3.28
N ALA A 36 13.96 -2.16 2.90
CA ALA A 36 12.88 -2.21 3.86
C ALA A 36 13.02 -3.41 4.79
N GLU A 37 12.71 -3.19 6.06
CA GLU A 37 12.75 -4.20 7.11
C GLU A 37 11.44 -4.99 7.19
N ILE A 38 11.50 -6.19 7.77
CA ILE A 38 10.37 -6.98 8.24
C ILE A 38 10.50 -7.18 9.75
N TYR A 39 9.39 -7.48 10.41
CA TYR A 39 9.41 -7.86 11.82
C TYR A 39 9.46 -9.38 11.96
N ASP A 40 10.61 -9.90 12.47
CA ASP A 40 10.80 -11.30 12.85
C ASP A 40 11.61 -11.35 14.16
N ASN A 41 10.90 -11.34 15.31
CA ASN A 41 11.49 -11.17 16.65
C ASN A 41 12.44 -9.95 16.76
N GLY A 42 12.18 -8.91 15.99
CA GLY A 42 12.95 -7.69 15.78
C GLY A 42 12.89 -7.25 14.32
N TYR A 43 13.32 -6.02 14.05
CA TYR A 43 13.36 -5.50 12.67
C TYR A 43 14.61 -6.03 11.96
N VAL A 44 14.41 -6.73 10.85
CA VAL A 44 15.49 -7.34 10.04
C VAL A 44 15.21 -7.12 8.55
N VAL A 45 16.29 -7.06 7.76
CA VAL A 45 16.19 -7.07 6.29
C VAL A 45 16.29 -8.52 5.81
N ASP A 46 15.21 -9.04 5.19
CA ASP A 46 15.20 -10.35 4.53
C ASP A 46 14.67 -10.23 3.09
N GLU A 47 15.59 -10.14 2.13
CA GLU A 47 15.24 -10.02 0.72
C GLU A 47 14.60 -11.28 0.11
N GLN A 48 14.52 -12.41 0.83
CA GLN A 48 13.76 -13.58 0.40
C GLN A 48 12.27 -13.44 0.75
N VAL A 49 11.95 -12.57 1.71
CA VAL A 49 10.58 -12.27 2.15
C VAL A 49 10.09 -10.95 1.54
N ARG A 50 10.93 -9.91 1.59
CA ARG A 50 10.58 -8.57 1.12
C ARG A 50 11.74 -7.94 0.37
N LYS A 51 11.54 -7.65 -0.92
CA LYS A 51 12.52 -6.95 -1.74
C LYS A 51 11.93 -5.62 -2.21
N THR A 52 12.07 -4.61 -1.37
CA THR A 52 11.62 -3.23 -1.59
C THR A 52 12.50 -2.27 -0.82
N CYS A 53 12.45 -0.99 -1.16
CA CYS A 53 13.12 0.06 -0.43
C CYS A 53 12.10 0.96 0.27
N ASP A 54 12.38 1.32 1.52
CA ASP A 54 11.82 2.49 2.17
C ASP A 54 12.59 3.73 1.71
N VAL A 55 11.87 4.81 1.43
CA VAL A 55 12.48 6.05 0.94
C VAL A 55 12.10 7.20 1.86
N GLU A 56 13.10 7.83 2.46
CA GLU A 56 12.91 9.08 3.20
C GLU A 56 12.66 10.22 2.20
N VAL A 57 11.57 10.94 2.37
CA VAL A 57 11.22 12.11 1.57
C VAL A 57 11.18 13.37 2.44
N GLU A 58 11.17 14.53 1.81
CA GLU A 58 11.10 15.82 2.49
C GLU A 58 9.82 15.96 3.36
N PRO A 59 9.89 16.55 4.56
CA PRO A 59 8.76 16.66 5.50
C PRO A 59 7.51 17.31 4.92
N ALA A 60 7.67 18.21 3.95
CA ALA A 60 6.53 18.85 3.28
C ALA A 60 5.67 17.84 2.50
N ILE A 61 6.28 16.81 1.91
CA ILE A 61 5.58 15.72 1.21
C ILE A 61 4.91 14.80 2.23
N VAL A 62 5.59 14.49 3.33
CA VAL A 62 5.00 13.70 4.42
C VAL A 62 3.72 14.37 4.91
N GLY A 63 3.78 15.65 5.30
CA GLY A 63 2.62 16.39 5.81
C GLY A 63 1.46 16.52 4.82
N GLU A 64 1.75 16.58 3.51
CA GLU A 64 0.70 16.56 2.48
C GLU A 64 -0.03 15.20 2.43
N VAL A 65 0.71 14.11 2.52
CA VAL A 65 0.14 12.75 2.52
C VAL A 65 -0.68 12.52 3.79
N GLU A 66 -0.15 12.89 4.95
CA GLU A 66 -0.87 12.81 6.23
C GLU A 66 -2.20 13.55 6.18
N GLN A 67 -2.20 14.78 5.65
CA GLN A 67 -3.42 15.55 5.50
C GLN A 67 -4.42 14.88 4.54
N ALA A 68 -3.94 14.29 3.43
CA ALA A 68 -4.80 13.60 2.48
C ALA A 68 -5.42 12.33 3.10
N PHE A 69 -4.65 11.55 3.86
CA PHE A 69 -5.13 10.34 4.52
C PHE A 69 -6.07 10.67 5.69
N GLU A 70 -5.77 11.70 6.48
CA GLU A 70 -6.70 12.19 7.49
C GLU A 70 -8.05 12.61 6.86
N GLY A 71 -8.01 13.27 5.69
CA GLY A 71 -9.21 13.68 4.95
C GLY A 71 -10.10 12.51 4.52
N VAL A 72 -9.54 11.31 4.30
CA VAL A 72 -10.29 10.12 3.88
C VAL A 72 -10.65 9.19 5.05
N ARG A 73 -10.05 9.35 6.23
CA ARG A 73 -10.25 8.48 7.40
C ARG A 73 -11.72 8.29 7.76
N GLY A 74 -12.52 9.35 7.75
CA GLY A 74 -13.95 9.28 8.04
C GLY A 74 -14.75 8.47 6.99
N GLU A 75 -14.35 8.48 5.73
CA GLU A 75 -14.95 7.66 4.67
C GLU A 75 -14.59 6.18 4.88
N VAL A 76 -13.33 5.88 5.14
CA VAL A 76 -12.82 4.53 5.42
C VAL A 76 -13.49 3.94 6.67
N SER A 77 -13.57 4.73 7.75
CA SER A 77 -14.27 4.34 8.99
C SER A 77 -15.73 3.94 8.74
N ARG A 78 -16.48 4.74 7.96
CA ARG A 78 -17.86 4.42 7.61
C ARG A 78 -17.99 3.18 6.73
N PHE A 79 -17.07 3.01 5.77
CA PHE A 79 -17.09 1.87 4.85
C PHE A 79 -16.92 0.55 5.60
N PHE A 80 -15.97 0.48 6.53
CA PHE A 80 -15.69 -0.73 7.30
C PHE A 80 -16.52 -0.86 8.57
N GLY A 81 -17.32 0.15 8.93
CA GLY A 81 -18.10 0.17 10.17
C GLY A 81 -17.23 0.12 11.44
N THR A 82 -15.98 0.58 11.34
CA THR A 82 -14.97 0.54 12.41
C THR A 82 -14.53 1.94 12.78
N PRO A 83 -14.65 2.36 14.04
CA PRO A 83 -14.07 3.63 14.48
C PRO A 83 -12.56 3.65 14.26
N LEU A 84 -12.07 4.70 13.60
CA LEU A 84 -10.65 4.93 13.32
C LEU A 84 -10.23 6.26 13.95
N THR A 85 -9.19 6.26 14.76
CA THR A 85 -8.82 7.38 15.62
C THR A 85 -7.60 8.16 15.12
N ALA A 86 -6.63 7.47 14.53
CA ALA A 86 -5.39 8.06 14.06
C ALA A 86 -4.79 7.25 12.90
N ALA A 87 -3.79 7.82 12.23
CA ALA A 87 -2.91 7.13 11.30
C ALA A 87 -1.54 6.88 11.98
N GLU A 88 -0.79 5.87 11.52
CA GLU A 88 0.56 5.57 12.00
C GLU A 88 1.57 6.58 11.45
N GLY A 89 1.40 6.94 10.19
CA GLY A 89 2.27 7.79 9.40
C GLY A 89 2.68 7.12 8.08
N PRO A 90 2.81 7.90 7.00
CA PRO A 90 3.01 7.34 5.68
C PRO A 90 4.42 6.79 5.47
N GLY A 91 4.51 5.55 4.99
CA GLY A 91 5.72 4.94 4.44
C GLY A 91 5.75 5.07 2.92
N PHE A 92 6.90 5.47 2.36
CA PHE A 92 7.11 5.61 0.92
C PHE A 92 7.93 4.43 0.41
N LEU A 93 7.31 3.55 -0.37
CA LEU A 93 7.91 2.30 -0.79
C LEU A 93 8.19 2.29 -2.28
N ARG A 94 9.40 1.83 -2.63
CA ARG A 94 9.85 1.63 -4.00
C ARG A 94 10.19 0.18 -4.25
N TYR A 95 9.49 -0.45 -5.20
CA TYR A 95 9.77 -1.80 -5.67
C TYR A 95 10.49 -1.73 -7.02
N PRO A 96 11.79 -2.08 -7.07
CA PRO A 96 12.55 -2.16 -8.32
C PRO A 96 12.13 -3.41 -9.14
N PRO A 97 12.65 -3.60 -10.36
CA PRO A 97 12.50 -4.86 -11.07
C PRO A 97 12.94 -6.06 -10.20
N GLY A 98 12.10 -7.08 -10.14
CA GLY A 98 12.25 -8.23 -9.25
C GLY A 98 11.85 -7.94 -7.79
N GLY A 99 11.36 -6.73 -7.49
CA GLY A 99 10.83 -6.39 -6.17
C GLY A 99 9.48 -7.05 -5.88
N PHE A 100 9.27 -7.47 -4.64
CA PHE A 100 8.06 -8.15 -4.18
C PHE A 100 7.95 -8.05 -2.66
N TYR A 101 6.80 -8.46 -2.12
CA TYR A 101 6.61 -8.75 -0.70
C TYR A 101 5.73 -9.99 -0.58
N ARG A 102 6.23 -11.06 0.06
CA ARG A 102 5.50 -12.31 0.25
C ARG A 102 4.25 -12.11 1.09
N ALA A 103 3.36 -13.10 1.04
CA ALA A 103 2.11 -13.09 1.77
C ALA A 103 2.35 -12.87 3.28
N HIS A 104 1.70 -11.83 3.81
CA HIS A 104 1.79 -11.38 5.21
C HIS A 104 0.49 -10.71 5.64
N ARG A 105 0.41 -10.39 6.92
CA ARG A 105 -0.65 -9.57 7.52
C ARG A 105 0.01 -8.35 8.16
N ASP A 106 -0.64 -7.20 8.07
CA ASP A 106 -0.14 -5.95 8.70
C ASP A 106 -0.51 -5.86 10.18
N HIS A 107 -1.56 -6.58 10.58
CA HIS A 107 -1.94 -6.72 11.98
C HIS A 107 -1.00 -7.71 12.66
N LEU A 108 -0.21 -7.19 13.62
CA LEU A 108 0.57 -8.01 14.52
C LEU A 108 -0.25 -8.23 15.79
N GLU A 109 -0.52 -9.50 16.14
CA GLU A 109 -1.13 -9.85 17.41
C GLU A 109 -0.11 -9.64 18.55
N ASN A 110 0.14 -8.38 18.88
CA ASN A 110 0.87 -8.02 20.09
C ASN A 110 -0.12 -7.52 21.15
N PRO A 111 -0.35 -8.28 22.24
CA PRO A 111 -1.26 -7.87 23.31
C PRO A 111 -0.87 -6.56 24.00
N GLU A 112 0.40 -6.14 23.87
CA GLU A 112 0.93 -4.91 24.45
C GLU A 112 0.81 -3.70 23.49
N ASP A 113 0.32 -3.94 22.25
CA ASP A 113 0.16 -2.85 21.28
C ASP A 113 -1.05 -1.99 21.66
N ALA A 114 -0.76 -0.78 22.12
CA ALA A 114 -1.79 0.19 22.50
C ALA A 114 -2.62 0.67 21.28
N PHE A 115 -2.08 0.54 20.07
CA PHE A 115 -2.67 1.02 18.82
C PHE A 115 -2.56 -0.04 17.71
N PRO A 116 -3.35 -1.13 17.78
CA PRO A 116 -3.29 -2.17 16.76
C PRO A 116 -3.79 -1.63 15.41
N ARG A 117 -3.04 -1.90 14.35
CA ARG A 117 -3.42 -1.56 12.98
C ARG A 117 -4.74 -2.25 12.63
N ARG A 118 -5.75 -1.47 12.26
CA ARG A 118 -7.09 -1.97 11.90
C ARG A 118 -7.31 -1.99 10.40
N ILE A 119 -6.93 -0.92 9.72
CA ILE A 119 -7.11 -0.78 8.27
C ILE A 119 -5.78 -0.39 7.66
N SER A 120 -5.35 -1.16 6.68
CA SER A 120 -4.19 -0.88 5.83
C SER A 120 -4.61 -0.01 4.64
N ILE A 121 -3.80 0.98 4.33
CA ILE A 121 -3.98 1.92 3.22
C ILE A 121 -2.82 1.76 2.25
N VAL A 122 -3.12 1.62 0.97
CA VAL A 122 -2.15 1.62 -0.13
C VAL A 122 -2.58 2.63 -1.18
N LEU A 123 -1.74 3.62 -1.45
CA LEU A 123 -1.94 4.58 -2.55
C LEU A 123 -0.91 4.30 -3.65
N PHE A 124 -1.39 3.88 -4.81
CA PHE A 124 -0.52 3.66 -5.97
C PHE A 124 -0.06 5.00 -6.56
N LEU A 125 1.24 5.15 -6.75
CA LEU A 125 1.86 6.30 -7.41
C LEU A 125 2.28 6.01 -8.85
N SER A 126 2.41 4.73 -9.21
CA SER A 126 2.73 4.25 -10.56
C SER A 126 1.61 3.41 -11.12
N SER A 127 1.50 3.36 -12.44
CA SER A 127 0.52 2.53 -13.15
C SER A 127 1.20 1.34 -13.81
N GLU A 128 0.46 0.23 -13.94
CA GLU A 128 0.87 -0.88 -14.78
C GLU A 128 0.85 -0.48 -16.26
N ALA A 129 1.88 -0.87 -17.00
CA ALA A 129 2.02 -0.57 -18.41
C ALA A 129 1.09 -1.44 -19.24
N ALA A 130 0.41 -0.83 -20.22
CA ALA A 130 -0.31 -1.57 -21.25
C ALA A 130 0.63 -2.16 -22.33
N GLY A 131 1.93 -1.78 -22.34
CA GLY A 131 2.94 -2.19 -23.32
C GLY A 131 4.38 -1.98 -22.85
N PRO A 132 5.39 -2.49 -23.57
CA PRO A 132 6.76 -2.59 -23.11
C PRO A 132 7.57 -1.30 -23.07
N SER A 133 7.05 -0.15 -23.46
CA SER A 133 7.88 1.04 -23.76
C SER A 133 7.47 2.37 -23.11
N ASP A 134 6.54 2.38 -22.17
CA ASP A 134 6.03 3.66 -21.61
C ASP A 134 6.59 4.07 -20.24
N GLY A 135 7.66 3.39 -19.78
CA GLY A 135 8.32 3.70 -18.50
C GLY A 135 7.51 3.37 -17.25
N ARG A 136 6.35 2.71 -17.41
CA ARG A 136 5.49 2.25 -16.31
C ARG A 136 5.97 0.90 -15.78
N CYS A 137 5.50 0.50 -14.60
CA CYS A 137 5.81 -0.84 -14.08
C CYS A 137 4.99 -1.91 -14.82
N ARG A 138 5.52 -3.13 -14.86
CA ARG A 138 4.75 -4.34 -15.22
C ARG A 138 4.76 -5.29 -14.05
N GLY A 139 3.63 -5.91 -13.75
CA GLY A 139 3.42 -6.69 -12.54
C GLY A 139 3.30 -5.81 -11.30
N GLY A 140 3.61 -6.34 -10.14
CA GLY A 140 3.51 -5.61 -8.87
C GLY A 140 2.06 -5.40 -8.43
N ALA A 141 1.13 -6.25 -8.83
CA ALA A 141 -0.23 -6.21 -8.32
C ALA A 141 -0.26 -6.44 -6.80
N LEU A 142 -1.20 -5.78 -6.12
CA LEU A 142 -1.55 -6.08 -4.74
C LEU A 142 -2.53 -7.24 -4.75
N ARG A 143 -2.14 -8.39 -4.21
CA ARG A 143 -2.98 -9.57 -4.08
C ARG A 143 -3.54 -9.67 -2.68
N LEU A 144 -4.87 -9.80 -2.59
CA LEU A 144 -5.61 -9.93 -1.33
C LEU A 144 -6.32 -11.29 -1.31
N TYR A 145 -6.14 -12.04 -0.23
CA TYR A 145 -6.70 -13.39 -0.06
C TYR A 145 -7.98 -13.36 0.79
N GLY A 146 -8.97 -14.20 0.44
CA GLY A 146 -10.20 -14.34 1.20
C GLY A 146 -11.16 -13.14 1.15
N VAL A 147 -10.87 -12.10 0.36
CA VAL A 147 -11.72 -10.90 0.30
C VAL A 147 -12.92 -11.07 -0.63
N ALA A 148 -12.83 -11.93 -1.64
CA ALA A 148 -13.93 -12.26 -2.55
C ALA A 148 -14.85 -13.33 -1.96
N ASP A 149 -14.29 -14.28 -1.22
CA ASP A 149 -15.00 -15.30 -0.44
C ASP A 149 -14.31 -15.49 0.91
N PRO A 150 -14.88 -14.94 2.01
CA PRO A 150 -14.30 -15.08 3.35
C PRO A 150 -14.21 -16.53 3.86
N GLY A 151 -14.94 -17.44 3.24
CA GLY A 151 -14.88 -18.89 3.54
C GLY A 151 -13.75 -19.62 2.81
N ASP A 152 -13.11 -18.98 1.83
CA ASP A 152 -12.05 -19.58 1.03
C ASP A 152 -10.86 -18.61 0.87
N VAL A 153 -9.86 -18.82 1.71
CA VAL A 153 -8.61 -18.03 1.71
C VAL A 153 -7.72 -18.31 0.48
N GLU A 154 -8.02 -19.34 -0.32
CA GLU A 154 -7.29 -19.60 -1.56
C GLU A 154 -7.77 -18.72 -2.71
N VAL A 155 -8.99 -18.16 -2.60
CA VAL A 155 -9.51 -17.21 -3.57
C VAL A 155 -8.89 -15.85 -3.37
N ALA A 156 -8.04 -15.46 -4.29
CA ALA A 156 -7.34 -14.18 -4.27
C ALA A 156 -7.90 -13.19 -5.29
N VAL A 157 -7.81 -11.89 -4.96
CA VAL A 157 -8.11 -10.78 -5.86
C VAL A 157 -6.84 -9.99 -6.11
N ASP A 158 -6.48 -9.82 -7.38
CA ASP A 158 -5.35 -9.01 -7.80
C ASP A 158 -5.82 -7.60 -8.16
N ILE A 159 -5.21 -6.60 -7.51
CA ILE A 159 -5.43 -5.19 -7.80
C ILE A 159 -4.19 -4.65 -8.52
N ALA A 160 -4.33 -4.43 -9.82
CA ALA A 160 -3.26 -3.89 -10.63
C ALA A 160 -2.94 -2.44 -10.21
N PRO A 161 -1.66 -2.02 -10.22
CA PRO A 161 -1.29 -0.64 -9.94
C PRO A 161 -1.90 0.33 -10.96
N VAL A 162 -2.66 1.31 -10.45
CA VAL A 162 -3.16 2.45 -11.21
C VAL A 162 -2.88 3.70 -10.39
N ALA A 163 -2.03 4.58 -10.92
CA ALA A 163 -1.64 5.81 -10.21
C ALA A 163 -2.85 6.62 -9.75
N GLY A 164 -2.79 7.12 -8.53
CA GLY A 164 -3.87 7.86 -7.90
C GLY A 164 -5.00 7.01 -7.34
N THR A 165 -4.91 5.68 -7.42
CA THR A 165 -5.89 4.78 -6.79
C THR A 165 -5.49 4.47 -5.36
N LEU A 166 -6.40 4.76 -4.43
CA LEU A 166 -6.28 4.36 -3.03
C LEU A 166 -7.02 3.03 -2.83
N VAL A 167 -6.36 2.11 -2.14
CA VAL A 167 -6.93 0.82 -1.70
C VAL A 167 -6.88 0.78 -0.18
N ALA A 168 -7.99 0.41 0.46
CA ALA A 168 -8.04 0.17 1.90
C ALA A 168 -8.64 -1.21 2.18
N PHE A 169 -8.09 -1.93 3.15
CA PHE A 169 -8.53 -3.27 3.56
C PHE A 169 -8.19 -3.52 5.03
N PRO A 170 -8.90 -4.45 5.71
CA PRO A 170 -8.57 -4.80 7.09
C PRO A 170 -7.13 -5.32 7.20
N SER A 171 -6.38 -4.84 8.18
CA SER A 171 -4.95 -5.17 8.36
C SER A 171 -4.70 -6.65 8.66
N GLU A 172 -5.75 -7.38 9.05
CA GLU A 172 -5.74 -8.85 9.23
C GLU A 172 -5.86 -9.65 7.92
N VAL A 173 -6.17 -9.00 6.79
CA VAL A 173 -6.25 -9.66 5.48
C VAL A 173 -4.86 -10.11 5.06
N LEU A 174 -4.74 -11.42 4.74
CA LEU A 174 -3.52 -11.95 4.14
C LEU A 174 -3.34 -11.33 2.76
N HIS A 175 -2.18 -10.74 2.51
CA HIS A 175 -1.90 -10.06 1.24
C HIS A 175 -0.43 -10.13 0.86
N GLU A 176 -0.17 -9.91 -0.42
CA GLU A 176 1.19 -9.88 -0.96
C GLU A 176 1.32 -8.84 -2.07
N VAL A 177 2.55 -8.45 -2.36
CA VAL A 177 2.91 -7.70 -3.57
C VAL A 177 3.57 -8.66 -4.55
N LEU A 178 2.91 -8.91 -5.67
CA LEU A 178 3.44 -9.76 -6.73
C LEU A 178 4.71 -9.14 -7.33
N PRO A 179 5.62 -9.97 -7.89
CA PRO A 179 6.87 -9.48 -8.46
C PRO A 179 6.66 -8.37 -9.50
N VAL A 180 7.44 -7.30 -9.38
CA VAL A 180 7.58 -6.28 -10.41
C VAL A 180 8.48 -6.85 -11.51
N MET A 181 7.92 -7.06 -12.69
CA MET A 181 8.61 -7.69 -13.81
C MET A 181 9.48 -6.72 -14.59
N ALA A 182 9.12 -5.44 -14.62
CA ALA A 182 9.89 -4.36 -15.26
C ALA A 182 9.42 -2.99 -14.75
N GLY A 183 10.26 -1.97 -14.93
CA GLY A 183 10.00 -0.62 -14.42
C GLY A 183 10.06 -0.55 -12.90
N VAL A 184 9.47 0.47 -12.31
CA VAL A 184 9.48 0.74 -10.87
C VAL A 184 8.05 0.94 -10.39
N ARG A 185 7.69 0.25 -9.30
CA ARG A 185 6.41 0.42 -8.63
C ARG A 185 6.63 1.26 -7.37
N ASP A 186 6.08 2.46 -7.36
CA ASP A 186 6.08 3.36 -6.20
C ASP A 186 4.68 3.39 -5.57
N VAL A 187 4.63 3.31 -4.23
CA VAL A 187 3.40 3.41 -3.45
C VAL A 187 3.64 4.18 -2.16
N ILE A 188 2.55 4.67 -1.58
CA ILE A 188 2.51 5.11 -0.19
C ILE A 188 1.66 4.10 0.57
N VAL A 189 2.11 3.71 1.75
CA VAL A 189 1.37 2.86 2.68
C VAL A 189 1.16 3.58 4.00
N ASP A 190 0.07 3.29 4.68
CA ASP A 190 -0.22 3.78 6.02
C ASP A 190 -1.23 2.84 6.69
N TRP A 191 -1.41 2.99 7.99
CA TRP A 191 -2.35 2.19 8.77
C TRP A 191 -3.18 3.09 9.68
N PHE A 192 -4.49 2.81 9.72
CA PHE A 192 -5.38 3.41 10.72
C PHE A 192 -5.61 2.48 11.90
N TYR A 193 -5.67 3.08 13.09
CA TYR A 193 -5.96 2.45 14.38
C TYR A 193 -7.42 2.57 14.80
#